data_37af65710ede79a09e276d689ed467c4
#
_entry.id   37af65710ede79a09e276d689ed467c4
#
_cell.length_a   1.000
_cell.length_b   1.000
_cell.length_c   1.000
_cell.angle_alpha   90.00
_cell.angle_beta   90.00
_cell.angle_gamma   90.00
#
_symmetry.space_group_name_H-M   'P 1'
#
loop_
_entity.id
_entity.type
_entity.pdbx_description
1 polymer ?
#
loop_
_entity_poly.entity_id
_entity_poly.type
_entity_poly.pdbx_seq_one_letter_code
_entity_poly.pdbx_strand_id
1 'polypeptide(L)'
;MHDALWSRLAPLEVEVDGYELEPREHETPNFVRKSTTVALTGGGVQGRGEDVSYSPDDQEAHRCLNPLPLRGRRTLAEWSALLDEQELFPQPTVQHAARDYRRWAYESALLDLALRQAGTTLGGLVGRAYSPVRFVVSSNLDPARWIALYPDVEMKVDAGAEWGTAEFERLAATGVIRVVDIKGQYGSDYDQGERDEAGLVRMAADALPDAIIEDPSTSPEVLPEIQRAAGRISFDAPVHAVADLAALPPIRHLNVKPSRFGTVERLCECLDHCLREGISMYAGGQYELGVGRAQIQALASLFYPDGPNDCAPGAYNAPEPTAGLPVSPLAEPAWRDLTAF
;
A
#
# COMPACT_ATOMS: atom_id res chain seq x y z
N MET A 1 -8.06 -6.07 27.33
CA MET A 1 -7.57 -4.91 26.54
C MET A 1 -6.26 -5.38 25.93
N HIS A 2 -6.18 -5.49 24.60
CA HIS A 2 -4.88 -5.72 23.97
C HIS A 2 -4.12 -4.39 24.02
N ASP A 3 -2.84 -4.43 24.41
CA ASP A 3 -1.99 -3.26 24.32
C ASP A 3 -1.92 -2.79 22.88
N ALA A 4 -1.92 -1.47 22.67
CA ALA A 4 -1.84 -0.87 21.33
C ALA A 4 -0.59 -1.37 20.59
N LEU A 5 -0.70 -1.60 19.28
CA LEU A 5 0.40 -2.16 18.48
C LEU A 5 1.67 -1.32 18.62
N TRP A 6 1.53 0.00 18.54
CA TRP A 6 2.67 0.92 18.69
C TRP A 6 3.38 0.78 20.04
N SER A 7 2.65 0.56 21.13
CA SER A 7 3.27 0.41 22.45
C SER A 7 4.22 -0.79 22.56
N ARG A 8 4.08 -1.78 21.70
CA ARG A 8 4.97 -2.95 21.60
C ARG A 8 6.20 -2.69 20.74
N LEU A 9 6.08 -1.82 19.72
CA LEU A 9 7.14 -1.51 18.78
C LEU A 9 8.02 -0.35 19.24
N ALA A 10 7.41 0.70 19.79
CA ALA A 10 8.05 1.93 20.20
C ALA A 10 9.33 1.75 21.05
N PRO A 11 9.37 0.82 22.06
CA PRO A 11 10.52 0.63 22.91
C PRO A 11 11.63 -0.24 22.30
N LEU A 12 11.49 -0.77 21.08
CA LEU A 12 12.54 -1.57 20.46
C LEU A 12 13.81 -0.74 20.28
N GLU A 13 14.90 -1.19 20.87
CA GLU A 13 16.21 -0.59 20.64
C GLU A 13 16.73 -0.92 19.26
N VAL A 14 17.25 0.08 18.58
CA VAL A 14 17.85 -0.03 17.25
C VAL A 14 19.21 0.66 17.26
N GLU A 15 20.25 -0.09 16.91
CA GLU A 15 21.58 0.44 16.65
C GLU A 15 21.77 0.65 15.16
N VAL A 16 22.09 1.89 14.76
CA VAL A 16 22.37 2.23 13.37
C VAL A 16 23.84 2.66 13.27
N ASP A 17 24.60 1.96 12.42
CA ASP A 17 25.99 2.27 12.09
C ASP A 17 26.11 3.16 10.85
N GLY A 18 25.11 3.07 9.94
CA GLY A 18 25.05 3.84 8.71
C GLY A 18 23.91 3.38 7.82
N TYR A 19 23.81 4.02 6.64
CA TYR A 19 22.82 3.62 5.64
C TYR A 19 23.33 3.86 4.21
N GLU A 20 22.69 3.18 3.28
CA GLU A 20 22.88 3.34 1.83
C GLU A 20 21.54 3.51 1.15
N LEU A 21 21.54 4.22 0.01
CA LEU A 21 20.37 4.39 -0.87
C LEU A 21 20.61 3.58 -2.14
N GLU A 22 19.83 2.50 -2.31
CA GLU A 22 19.94 1.59 -3.45
C GLU A 22 18.84 1.93 -4.48
N PRO A 23 19.19 2.53 -5.65
CA PRO A 23 18.20 2.83 -6.68
C PRO A 23 17.65 1.56 -7.33
N ARG A 24 16.36 1.62 -7.70
CA ARG A 24 15.68 0.59 -8.47
C ARG A 24 14.94 1.22 -9.63
N GLU A 25 14.93 0.56 -10.75
CA GLU A 25 14.22 0.99 -11.96
C GLU A 25 13.52 -0.19 -12.62
N HIS A 26 12.36 0.08 -13.19
CA HIS A 26 11.60 -0.86 -14.00
C HIS A 26 10.95 -0.13 -15.16
N GLU A 27 11.25 -0.55 -16.38
CA GLU A 27 10.62 -0.02 -17.58
C GLU A 27 9.21 -0.59 -17.74
N THR A 28 8.23 0.28 -17.91
CA THR A 28 6.87 -0.08 -18.30
C THR A 28 6.58 0.48 -19.70
N PRO A 29 5.52 0.04 -20.38
CA PRO A 29 5.16 0.59 -21.68
C PRO A 29 4.93 2.11 -21.70
N ASN A 30 4.54 2.69 -20.55
CA ASN A 30 4.09 4.08 -20.45
C ASN A 30 5.07 5.00 -19.70
N PHE A 31 5.88 4.45 -18.80
CA PHE A 31 6.81 5.23 -17.97
C PHE A 31 7.91 4.34 -17.37
N VAL A 32 8.98 4.97 -16.91
CA VAL A 32 10.02 4.28 -16.12
C VAL A 32 9.68 4.46 -14.64
N ARG A 33 9.29 3.35 -13.97
CA ARG A 33 9.09 3.36 -12.53
C ARG A 33 10.45 3.38 -11.82
N LYS A 34 10.67 4.37 -10.96
CA LYS A 34 11.83 4.44 -10.07
C LYS A 34 11.41 4.34 -8.62
N SER A 35 12.20 3.65 -7.80
CA SER A 35 12.10 3.66 -6.34
C SER A 35 13.51 3.62 -5.73
N THR A 36 13.63 3.88 -4.43
CA THR A 36 14.91 3.81 -3.74
C THR A 36 14.75 2.96 -2.48
N THR A 37 15.56 1.90 -2.36
CA THR A 37 15.65 1.15 -1.10
C THR A 37 16.57 1.92 -0.14
N VAL A 38 16.07 2.21 1.06
CA VAL A 38 16.85 2.66 2.21
C VAL A 38 17.34 1.41 2.92
N ALA A 39 18.65 1.19 2.93
CA ALA A 39 19.30 0.05 3.58
C ALA A 39 20.07 0.53 4.79
N LEU A 40 19.54 0.34 6.00
CA LEU A 40 20.17 0.66 7.27
C LEU A 40 21.03 -0.51 7.74
N THR A 41 22.23 -0.23 8.24
CA THR A 41 23.14 -1.23 8.81
C THR A 41 23.37 -0.97 10.29
N GLY A 42 23.45 -2.01 11.11
CA GLY A 42 23.75 -1.92 12.52
C GLY A 42 23.81 -3.28 13.18
N GLY A 43 24.71 -3.46 14.17
CA GLY A 43 24.84 -4.73 14.89
C GLY A 43 25.13 -5.95 14.01
N GLY A 44 25.75 -5.76 12.84
CA GLY A 44 26.08 -6.84 11.89
C GLY A 44 24.90 -7.33 11.04
N VAL A 45 23.73 -6.69 11.09
CA VAL A 45 22.55 -6.98 10.26
C VAL A 45 22.11 -5.75 9.48
N GLN A 46 21.22 -5.95 8.53
CA GLN A 46 20.69 -4.88 7.68
C GLN A 46 19.15 -4.90 7.72
N GLY A 47 18.55 -3.71 7.92
CA GLY A 47 17.12 -3.48 7.75
C GLY A 47 16.85 -2.64 6.50
N ARG A 48 15.71 -2.87 5.85
CA ARG A 48 15.39 -2.26 4.56
C ARG A 48 13.98 -1.70 4.51
N GLY A 49 13.83 -0.56 3.81
CA GLY A 49 12.55 0.05 3.48
C GLY A 49 12.62 0.63 2.06
N GLU A 50 11.48 1.03 1.49
CA GLU A 50 11.43 1.47 0.10
C GLU A 50 10.69 2.80 -0.03
N ASP A 51 11.38 3.82 -0.59
CA ASP A 51 10.80 5.09 -1.03
C ASP A 51 10.11 4.88 -2.38
N VAL A 52 8.80 4.99 -2.36
CA VAL A 52 7.92 4.75 -3.51
C VAL A 52 7.40 6.05 -4.14
N SER A 53 8.04 7.19 -3.90
CA SER A 53 7.72 8.45 -4.58
C SER A 53 7.72 8.24 -6.10
N TYR A 54 6.69 8.77 -6.79
CA TYR A 54 6.51 8.52 -8.22
C TYR A 54 7.39 9.39 -9.12
N SER A 55 7.70 10.63 -8.66
CA SER A 55 8.51 11.57 -9.45
C SER A 55 9.94 11.06 -9.61
N PRO A 56 10.44 10.87 -10.85
CA PRO A 56 11.85 10.54 -11.09
C PRO A 56 12.80 11.60 -10.53
N ASP A 57 12.41 12.88 -10.56
CA ASP A 57 13.22 13.99 -10.04
C ASP A 57 13.31 13.94 -8.51
N ASP A 58 12.20 13.59 -7.82
CA ASP A 58 12.21 13.39 -6.37
C ASP A 58 13.10 12.21 -5.98
N GLN A 59 13.12 11.11 -6.75
CA GLN A 59 14.00 9.97 -6.53
C GLN A 59 15.49 10.34 -6.75
N GLU A 60 15.78 11.12 -7.78
CA GLU A 60 17.14 11.61 -8.06
C GLU A 60 17.61 12.55 -6.94
N ALA A 61 16.77 13.51 -6.54
CA ALA A 61 17.05 14.44 -5.46
C ALA A 61 17.30 13.72 -4.12
N HIS A 62 16.59 12.62 -3.84
CA HIS A 62 16.80 11.81 -2.64
C HIS A 62 18.24 11.31 -2.54
N ARG A 63 18.80 10.83 -3.63
CA ARG A 63 20.18 10.31 -3.69
C ARG A 63 21.25 11.39 -3.53
N CYS A 64 20.90 12.64 -3.80
CA CYS A 64 21.77 13.81 -3.68
C CYS A 64 21.63 14.53 -2.32
N LEU A 65 20.76 14.05 -1.42
CA LEU A 65 20.65 14.65 -0.08
C LEU A 65 21.96 14.54 0.71
N ASN A 66 22.21 15.54 1.54
CA ASN A 66 23.25 15.42 2.57
C ASN A 66 22.92 14.21 3.45
N PRO A 67 23.94 13.44 3.86
CA PRO A 67 23.70 12.30 4.75
C PRO A 67 22.93 12.71 6.00
N LEU A 68 21.83 12.01 6.27
CA LEU A 68 21.06 12.19 7.50
C LEU A 68 21.88 11.70 8.72
N PRO A 69 21.69 12.29 9.91
CA PRO A 69 22.44 11.93 11.11
C PRO A 69 21.94 10.61 11.73
N LEU A 70 21.74 9.58 10.91
CA LEU A 70 21.25 8.27 11.32
C LEU A 70 22.40 7.39 11.81
N ARG A 71 22.91 7.68 13.02
CA ARG A 71 23.94 6.86 13.67
C ARG A 71 23.76 6.86 15.18
N GLY A 72 24.01 5.69 15.79
CA GLY A 72 23.94 5.48 17.23
C GLY A 72 22.84 4.52 17.63
N ARG A 73 22.54 4.45 18.94
CA ARG A 73 21.54 3.57 19.52
C ARG A 73 20.40 4.41 20.10
N ARG A 74 19.17 4.10 19.70
CA ARG A 74 17.92 4.72 20.17
C ARG A 74 16.80 3.71 20.13
N THR A 75 15.69 3.99 20.79
CA THR A 75 14.44 3.28 20.58
C THR A 75 13.83 3.62 19.22
N LEU A 76 12.93 2.77 18.73
CA LEU A 76 12.22 3.05 17.47
C LEU A 76 11.46 4.38 17.54
N ALA A 77 10.82 4.69 18.70
CA ALA A 77 10.14 5.96 18.91
C ALA A 77 11.10 7.17 18.84
N GLU A 78 12.29 7.06 19.46
CA GLU A 78 13.28 8.14 19.40
C GLU A 78 13.87 8.33 18.01
N TRP A 79 14.02 7.27 17.22
CA TRP A 79 14.41 7.36 15.82
C TRP A 79 13.31 8.03 14.98
N SER A 80 12.05 7.67 15.21
CA SER A 80 10.92 8.32 14.54
C SER A 80 10.89 9.82 14.86
N ALA A 81 11.03 10.21 16.14
CA ALA A 81 11.11 11.62 16.53
C ALA A 81 12.31 12.35 15.89
N LEU A 82 13.48 11.71 15.77
CA LEU A 82 14.63 12.30 15.08
C LEU A 82 14.33 12.54 13.60
N LEU A 83 13.62 11.64 12.94
CA LEU A 83 13.24 11.79 11.53
C LEU A 83 12.24 12.94 11.32
N ASP A 84 11.42 13.32 12.31
CA ASP A 84 10.53 14.49 12.24
C ASP A 84 11.31 15.80 12.13
N GLU A 85 12.54 15.84 12.66
CA GLU A 85 13.41 16.99 12.62
C GLU A 85 14.20 17.09 11.30
N GLN A 86 14.15 16.07 10.44
CA GLN A 86 14.93 16.01 9.22
C GLN A 86 14.13 16.52 8.01
N GLU A 87 14.77 17.33 7.18
CA GLU A 87 14.24 17.69 5.86
C GLU A 87 14.56 16.56 4.86
N LEU A 88 13.56 15.75 4.55
CA LEU A 88 13.69 14.65 3.60
C LEU A 88 13.53 15.08 2.14
N PHE A 89 13.01 16.30 1.91
CA PHE A 89 12.84 16.90 0.58
C PHE A 89 13.40 18.31 0.56
N PRO A 90 14.57 18.54 -0.02
CA PRO A 90 15.20 19.87 -0.06
C PRO A 90 14.46 20.85 -0.98
N GLN A 91 13.53 20.35 -1.79
CA GLN A 91 12.68 21.12 -2.69
C GLN A 91 11.20 20.70 -2.52
N PRO A 92 10.24 21.53 -2.93
CA PRO A 92 8.83 21.14 -2.94
C PRO A 92 8.63 19.84 -3.74
N THR A 93 7.87 18.91 -3.17
CA THR A 93 7.55 17.64 -3.83
C THR A 93 6.59 17.86 -4.99
N VAL A 94 6.70 17.03 -6.04
CA VAL A 94 5.74 17.03 -7.15
C VAL A 94 4.36 16.58 -6.64
N GLN A 95 4.34 15.56 -5.78
CA GLN A 95 3.12 15.05 -5.15
C GLN A 95 3.22 15.21 -3.63
N HIS A 96 2.15 15.69 -3.01
CA HIS A 96 2.11 15.89 -1.56
C HIS A 96 2.41 14.60 -0.78
N ALA A 97 1.81 13.49 -1.20
CA ALA A 97 1.99 12.17 -0.58
C ALA A 97 3.43 11.63 -0.64
N ALA A 98 4.29 12.17 -1.51
CA ALA A 98 5.69 11.75 -1.60
C ALA A 98 6.47 11.93 -0.28
N ARG A 99 6.06 12.91 0.55
CA ARG A 99 6.67 13.13 1.89
C ARG A 99 6.45 11.91 2.79
N ASP A 100 5.24 11.37 2.83
CA ASP A 100 4.91 10.18 3.61
C ASP A 100 5.61 8.95 3.02
N TYR A 101 5.68 8.80 1.69
CA TYR A 101 6.33 7.67 1.04
C TYR A 101 7.81 7.57 1.38
N ARG A 102 8.54 8.69 1.36
CA ARG A 102 9.95 8.74 1.74
C ARG A 102 10.14 8.55 3.24
N ARG A 103 9.28 9.15 4.05
CA ARG A 103 9.30 8.94 5.49
C ARG A 103 9.13 7.46 5.83
N TRP A 104 8.18 6.78 5.21
CA TRP A 104 7.95 5.36 5.36
C TRP A 104 9.18 4.51 5.03
N ALA A 105 9.95 4.89 4.01
CA ALA A 105 11.15 4.15 3.65
C ALA A 105 12.15 4.07 4.81
N TYR A 106 12.37 5.17 5.53
CA TYR A 106 13.24 5.19 6.70
C TYR A 106 12.61 4.48 7.89
N GLU A 107 11.34 4.73 8.16
CA GLU A 107 10.60 4.12 9.26
C GLU A 107 10.54 2.58 9.14
N SER A 108 10.19 2.09 7.96
CA SER A 108 10.12 0.65 7.70
C SER A 108 11.50 -0.02 7.74
N ALA A 109 12.55 0.69 7.29
CA ALA A 109 13.93 0.20 7.40
C ALA A 109 14.38 0.11 8.87
N LEU A 110 14.03 1.09 9.70
CA LEU A 110 14.30 1.07 11.14
C LEU A 110 13.57 -0.08 11.85
N LEU A 111 12.29 -0.28 11.52
CA LEU A 111 11.52 -1.40 12.09
C LEU A 111 12.11 -2.76 11.65
N ASP A 112 12.43 -2.93 10.37
CA ASP A 112 13.05 -4.17 9.86
C ASP A 112 14.41 -4.45 10.56
N LEU A 113 15.23 -3.39 10.72
CA LEU A 113 16.50 -3.50 11.44
C LEU A 113 16.31 -3.85 12.92
N ALA A 114 15.36 -3.21 13.61
CA ALA A 114 15.03 -3.47 15.01
C ALA A 114 14.62 -4.93 15.23
N LEU A 115 13.72 -5.44 14.38
CA LEU A 115 13.24 -6.82 14.45
C LEU A 115 14.39 -7.82 14.26
N ARG A 116 15.28 -7.57 13.28
CA ARG A 116 16.46 -8.42 13.04
C ARG A 116 17.45 -8.40 14.18
N GLN A 117 17.72 -7.23 14.75
CA GLN A 117 18.61 -7.09 15.91
C GLN A 117 18.02 -7.78 17.16
N ALA A 118 16.70 -7.73 17.32
CA ALA A 118 15.99 -8.42 18.40
C ALA A 118 15.85 -9.95 18.14
N GLY A 119 16.23 -10.45 16.97
CA GLY A 119 16.09 -11.86 16.61
C GLY A 119 14.63 -12.33 16.54
N THR A 120 13.72 -11.44 16.17
CA THR A 120 12.28 -11.71 16.12
C THR A 120 11.66 -11.27 14.79
N THR A 121 10.38 -11.53 14.62
CA THR A 121 9.58 -11.02 13.50
C THR A 121 8.47 -10.11 14.02
N LEU A 122 7.85 -9.34 13.12
CA LEU A 122 6.71 -8.51 13.49
C LEU A 122 5.59 -9.36 14.10
N GLY A 123 5.26 -10.51 13.47
CA GLY A 123 4.25 -11.43 13.98
C GLY A 123 4.57 -11.93 15.39
N GLY A 124 5.82 -12.32 15.64
CA GLY A 124 6.29 -12.75 16.96
C GLY A 124 6.12 -11.65 18.01
N LEU A 125 6.45 -10.41 17.67
CA LEU A 125 6.38 -9.28 18.59
C LEU A 125 4.92 -8.87 18.89
N VAL A 126 4.06 -8.84 17.88
CA VAL A 126 2.64 -8.46 18.08
C VAL A 126 1.76 -9.62 18.52
N GLY A 127 2.31 -10.84 18.59
CA GLY A 127 1.60 -12.04 19.02
C GLY A 127 0.55 -12.52 18.00
N ARG A 128 0.85 -12.40 16.69
CA ARG A 128 0.01 -12.88 15.59
C ARG A 128 0.74 -13.89 14.74
N ALA A 129 0.01 -14.92 14.31
CA ALA A 129 0.50 -15.89 13.33
C ALA A 129 0.34 -15.36 11.91
N TYR A 130 1.29 -15.68 11.04
CA TYR A 130 1.15 -15.43 9.62
C TYR A 130 0.16 -16.41 8.99
N SER A 131 -0.56 -15.94 7.99
CA SER A 131 -1.51 -16.72 7.21
C SER A 131 -1.24 -16.56 5.72
N PRO A 132 -1.59 -17.52 4.87
CA PRO A 132 -1.54 -17.32 3.42
C PRO A 132 -2.35 -16.10 3.00
N VAL A 133 -1.83 -15.32 2.05
CA VAL A 133 -2.42 -14.04 1.64
C VAL A 133 -3.23 -14.21 0.36
N ARG A 134 -4.55 -14.01 0.44
CA ARG A 134 -5.38 -13.81 -0.74
C ARG A 134 -5.00 -12.50 -1.41
N PHE A 135 -4.78 -12.51 -2.73
CA PHE A 135 -4.43 -11.30 -3.46
C PHE A 135 -5.26 -11.16 -4.74
N VAL A 136 -5.38 -9.92 -5.18
CA VAL A 136 -5.93 -9.55 -6.49
C VAL A 136 -4.80 -9.11 -7.42
N VAL A 137 -4.99 -9.31 -8.71
CA VAL A 137 -4.12 -8.76 -9.76
C VAL A 137 -4.70 -7.40 -10.16
N SER A 138 -3.95 -6.34 -9.91
CA SER A 138 -4.29 -4.99 -10.36
C SER A 138 -3.82 -4.81 -11.80
N SER A 139 -4.76 -4.72 -12.73
CA SER A 139 -4.44 -4.64 -14.15
C SER A 139 -5.62 -4.08 -14.94
N ASN A 140 -5.31 -3.21 -15.90
CA ASN A 140 -6.27 -2.69 -16.89
C ASN A 140 -6.28 -3.51 -18.19
N LEU A 141 -5.56 -4.64 -18.24
CA LEU A 141 -5.67 -5.59 -19.33
C LEU A 141 -7.03 -6.30 -19.29
N ASP A 142 -7.50 -6.76 -20.46
CA ASP A 142 -8.71 -7.56 -20.53
C ASP A 142 -8.62 -8.77 -19.57
N PRO A 143 -9.51 -8.91 -18.60
CA PRO A 143 -9.53 -10.02 -17.65
C PRO A 143 -9.45 -11.41 -18.31
N ALA A 144 -10.01 -11.58 -19.51
CA ALA A 144 -9.95 -12.85 -20.25
C ALA A 144 -8.51 -13.34 -20.48
N ARG A 145 -7.55 -12.41 -20.59
CA ARG A 145 -6.12 -12.74 -20.79
C ARG A 145 -5.51 -13.39 -19.52
N TRP A 146 -5.90 -12.90 -18.33
CA TRP A 146 -5.49 -13.47 -17.06
C TRP A 146 -6.22 -14.77 -16.77
N ILE A 147 -7.53 -14.82 -16.99
CA ILE A 147 -8.36 -16.01 -16.79
C ILE A 147 -7.87 -17.20 -17.63
N ALA A 148 -7.40 -16.95 -18.86
CA ALA A 148 -6.87 -17.99 -19.72
C ALA A 148 -5.65 -18.73 -19.13
N LEU A 149 -4.86 -18.06 -18.29
CA LEU A 149 -3.69 -18.62 -17.62
C LEU A 149 -3.97 -19.01 -16.17
N TYR A 150 -4.86 -18.28 -15.52
CA TYR A 150 -5.20 -18.42 -14.10
C TYR A 150 -6.74 -18.36 -13.92
N PRO A 151 -7.43 -19.49 -14.07
CA PRO A 151 -8.91 -19.52 -14.03
C PRO A 151 -9.53 -18.95 -12.73
N ASP A 152 -8.81 -19.07 -11.60
CA ASP A 152 -9.25 -18.61 -10.29
C ASP A 152 -8.69 -17.23 -9.92
N VAL A 153 -8.14 -16.47 -10.89
CA VAL A 153 -7.60 -15.14 -10.64
C VAL A 153 -8.70 -14.21 -10.13
N GLU A 154 -8.34 -13.37 -9.17
CA GLU A 154 -9.16 -12.24 -8.73
C GLU A 154 -8.49 -10.93 -9.13
N MET A 155 -9.29 -9.93 -9.49
CA MET A 155 -8.75 -8.71 -10.10
C MET A 155 -9.27 -7.43 -9.44
N LYS A 156 -8.38 -6.43 -9.42
CA LYS A 156 -8.67 -5.02 -9.24
C LYS A 156 -8.51 -4.33 -10.59
N VAL A 157 -9.46 -3.44 -10.92
CA VAL A 157 -9.44 -2.63 -12.13
C VAL A 157 -9.61 -1.16 -11.81
N ASP A 158 -8.96 -0.29 -12.59
CA ASP A 158 -9.15 1.15 -12.52
C ASP A 158 -10.23 1.56 -13.53
N ALA A 159 -11.28 2.24 -13.07
CA ALA A 159 -12.38 2.65 -13.94
C ALA A 159 -11.93 3.74 -14.92
N GLY A 160 -12.05 3.46 -16.23
CA GLY A 160 -11.81 4.44 -17.28
C GLY A 160 -12.94 5.48 -17.35
N ALA A 161 -12.61 6.71 -17.74
CA ALA A 161 -13.59 7.80 -17.87
C ALA A 161 -14.68 7.49 -18.90
N GLU A 162 -14.34 6.71 -19.92
CA GLU A 162 -15.20 6.30 -21.03
C GLU A 162 -16.09 5.09 -20.70
N TRP A 163 -15.96 4.48 -19.52
CA TRP A 163 -16.69 3.27 -19.20
C TRP A 163 -18.19 3.54 -19.05
N GLY A 164 -18.98 2.72 -19.71
CA GLY A 164 -20.43 2.72 -19.62
C GLY A 164 -20.97 1.38 -19.15
N THR A 165 -22.29 1.23 -19.12
CA THR A 165 -22.99 0.01 -18.65
C THR A 165 -22.46 -1.25 -19.32
N ALA A 166 -22.22 -1.24 -20.62
CA ALA A 166 -21.75 -2.41 -21.37
C ALA A 166 -20.37 -2.91 -20.88
N GLU A 167 -19.47 -2.01 -20.48
CA GLU A 167 -18.18 -2.39 -19.95
C GLU A 167 -18.31 -3.03 -18.55
N PHE A 168 -19.12 -2.45 -17.67
CA PHE A 168 -19.38 -3.03 -16.35
C PHE A 168 -20.09 -4.39 -16.45
N GLU A 169 -21.03 -4.56 -17.40
CA GLU A 169 -21.67 -5.87 -17.66
C GLU A 169 -20.66 -6.89 -18.18
N ARG A 170 -19.74 -6.48 -19.05
CA ARG A 170 -18.65 -7.33 -19.56
C ARG A 170 -17.74 -7.78 -18.42
N LEU A 171 -17.34 -6.87 -17.54
CA LEU A 171 -16.52 -7.17 -16.36
C LEU A 171 -17.27 -8.10 -15.40
N ALA A 172 -18.55 -7.84 -15.14
CA ALA A 172 -19.39 -8.67 -14.28
C ALA A 172 -19.49 -10.11 -14.79
N ALA A 173 -19.63 -10.28 -16.11
CA ALA A 173 -19.71 -11.61 -16.74
C ALA A 173 -18.43 -12.45 -16.52
N THR A 174 -17.30 -11.85 -16.20
CA THR A 174 -16.05 -12.57 -15.90
C THR A 174 -16.06 -13.23 -14.53
N GLY A 175 -16.81 -12.68 -13.57
CA GLY A 175 -16.89 -13.18 -12.19
C GLY A 175 -15.63 -13.00 -11.35
N VAL A 176 -14.58 -12.32 -11.86
CA VAL A 176 -13.26 -12.22 -11.18
C VAL A 176 -13.00 -10.86 -10.52
N ILE A 177 -13.81 -9.85 -10.79
CA ILE A 177 -13.58 -8.48 -10.28
C ILE A 177 -13.97 -8.42 -8.79
N ARG A 178 -13.02 -7.96 -7.97
CA ARG A 178 -13.19 -7.78 -6.50
C ARG A 178 -13.08 -6.33 -6.05
N VAL A 179 -12.36 -5.51 -6.81
CA VAL A 179 -12.19 -4.08 -6.52
C VAL A 179 -12.30 -3.29 -7.81
N VAL A 180 -13.10 -2.23 -7.80
CA VAL A 180 -13.14 -1.20 -8.85
C VAL A 180 -12.65 0.10 -8.23
N ASP A 181 -11.51 0.58 -8.68
CA ASP A 181 -10.91 1.83 -8.22
C ASP A 181 -11.39 2.99 -9.11
N ILE A 182 -12.11 3.91 -8.51
CA ILE A 182 -12.68 5.08 -9.20
C ILE A 182 -11.63 6.18 -9.34
N LYS A 183 -10.65 6.25 -8.45
CA LYS A 183 -9.60 7.29 -8.41
C LYS A 183 -10.11 8.73 -8.27
N GLY A 184 -11.27 8.92 -7.68
CA GLY A 184 -11.89 10.23 -7.48
C GLY A 184 -11.22 11.11 -6.43
N GLN A 185 -10.32 10.55 -5.62
CA GLN A 185 -9.64 11.25 -4.52
C GLN A 185 -8.26 11.81 -4.88
N TYR A 186 -7.77 11.58 -6.11
CA TYR A 186 -6.40 11.98 -6.50
C TYR A 186 -6.28 13.45 -6.96
N GLY A 187 -7.40 14.15 -7.18
CA GLY A 187 -7.40 15.55 -7.61
C GLY A 187 -6.54 15.77 -8.87
N SER A 188 -5.70 16.82 -8.84
CA SER A 188 -4.79 17.15 -9.95
C SER A 188 -3.59 16.19 -10.09
N ASP A 189 -3.34 15.34 -9.11
CA ASP A 189 -2.21 14.39 -9.15
C ASP A 189 -2.45 13.26 -10.16
N TYR A 190 -3.71 13.06 -10.57
CA TYR A 190 -4.09 12.08 -11.56
C TYR A 190 -5.24 12.62 -12.43
N ASP A 191 -4.88 13.32 -13.50
CA ASP A 191 -5.85 13.89 -14.43
C ASP A 191 -6.53 12.78 -15.27
N GLN A 192 -7.82 12.59 -15.05
CA GLN A 192 -8.65 11.62 -15.78
C GLN A 192 -9.60 12.29 -16.80
N GLY A 193 -9.46 13.60 -17.01
CA GLY A 193 -10.38 14.38 -17.83
C GLY A 193 -11.79 14.51 -17.24
N GLU A 194 -12.72 15.06 -18.03
CA GLU A 194 -14.13 15.11 -17.65
C GLU A 194 -14.75 13.71 -17.68
N ARG A 195 -15.45 13.33 -16.59
CA ARG A 195 -16.13 12.04 -16.48
C ARG A 195 -17.39 12.14 -15.63
N ASP A 196 -18.37 11.27 -15.89
CA ASP A 196 -19.53 11.07 -15.00
C ASP A 196 -19.16 10.13 -13.86
N GLU A 197 -18.49 10.65 -12.83
CA GLU A 197 -18.04 9.84 -11.71
C GLU A 197 -19.21 9.23 -10.91
N ALA A 198 -20.29 9.99 -10.71
CA ALA A 198 -21.49 9.47 -10.07
C ALA A 198 -22.08 8.30 -10.87
N GLY A 199 -22.10 8.41 -12.21
CA GLY A 199 -22.49 7.34 -13.11
C GLY A 199 -21.59 6.12 -12.99
N LEU A 200 -20.26 6.30 -12.93
CA LEU A 200 -19.30 5.20 -12.74
C LEU A 200 -19.54 4.45 -11.43
N VAL A 201 -19.69 5.17 -10.31
CA VAL A 201 -20.00 4.57 -8.99
C VAL A 201 -21.31 3.80 -9.04
N ARG A 202 -22.36 4.38 -9.65
CA ARG A 202 -23.67 3.72 -9.79
C ARG A 202 -23.55 2.45 -10.62
N MET A 203 -22.94 2.50 -11.80
CA MET A 203 -22.80 1.35 -12.70
C MET A 203 -21.95 0.23 -12.06
N ALA A 204 -20.85 0.58 -11.38
CA ALA A 204 -20.07 -0.38 -10.63
C ALA A 204 -20.90 -1.04 -9.53
N ALA A 205 -21.69 -0.25 -8.79
CA ALA A 205 -22.53 -0.75 -7.71
C ALA A 205 -23.64 -1.70 -8.22
N ASP A 206 -24.21 -1.42 -9.38
CA ASP A 206 -25.30 -2.23 -9.96
C ASP A 206 -24.79 -3.50 -10.63
N ALA A 207 -23.71 -3.41 -11.40
CA ALA A 207 -23.22 -4.55 -12.18
C ALA A 207 -22.31 -5.50 -11.37
N LEU A 208 -21.61 -5.02 -10.35
CA LEU A 208 -20.62 -5.78 -9.57
C LEU A 208 -21.02 -5.79 -8.09
N PRO A 209 -22.07 -6.52 -7.69
CA PRO A 209 -22.64 -6.44 -6.33
C PRO A 209 -21.67 -6.87 -5.22
N ASP A 210 -20.68 -7.70 -5.53
CA ASP A 210 -19.69 -8.23 -4.58
C ASP A 210 -18.35 -7.47 -4.60
N ALA A 211 -18.18 -6.49 -5.49
CA ALA A 211 -16.95 -5.72 -5.58
C ALA A 211 -16.92 -4.55 -4.60
N ILE A 212 -15.75 -4.26 -4.07
CA ILE A 212 -15.45 -3.02 -3.36
C ILE A 212 -15.31 -1.90 -4.39
N ILE A 213 -15.87 -0.73 -4.08
CA ILE A 213 -15.73 0.50 -4.88
C ILE A 213 -14.75 1.39 -4.12
N GLU A 214 -13.56 1.55 -4.68
CA GLU A 214 -12.45 2.23 -4.04
C GLU A 214 -12.35 3.68 -4.53
N ASP A 215 -12.05 4.60 -3.62
CA ASP A 215 -11.72 6.00 -3.85
C ASP A 215 -12.72 6.80 -4.72
N PRO A 216 -14.04 6.70 -4.52
CA PRO A 216 -14.93 7.69 -5.13
C PRO A 216 -14.69 9.07 -4.50
N SER A 217 -14.82 10.15 -5.27
CA SER A 217 -14.78 11.51 -4.70
C SER A 217 -15.95 11.72 -3.74
N THR A 218 -15.77 12.64 -2.79
CA THR A 218 -16.84 13.03 -1.86
C THR A 218 -17.58 14.29 -2.31
N SER A 219 -17.62 14.54 -3.63
CA SER A 219 -18.36 15.66 -4.20
C SER A 219 -19.87 15.52 -3.97
N PRO A 220 -20.62 16.63 -3.94
CA PRO A 220 -22.07 16.60 -3.74
C PRO A 220 -22.81 15.70 -4.75
N GLU A 221 -22.29 15.58 -5.97
CA GLU A 221 -22.87 14.76 -7.05
C GLU A 221 -22.65 13.26 -6.81
N VAL A 222 -21.52 12.88 -6.20
CA VAL A 222 -21.14 11.48 -5.97
C VAL A 222 -21.66 10.94 -4.62
N LEU A 223 -21.82 11.81 -3.61
CA LEU A 223 -22.28 11.41 -2.28
C LEU A 223 -23.56 10.54 -2.26
N PRO A 224 -24.61 10.79 -3.06
CA PRO A 224 -25.79 9.93 -3.08
C PRO A 224 -25.48 8.49 -3.50
N GLU A 225 -24.56 8.30 -4.44
CA GLU A 225 -24.15 6.97 -4.91
C GLU A 225 -23.26 6.26 -3.88
N ILE A 226 -22.39 6.99 -3.18
CA ILE A 226 -21.65 6.47 -2.02
C ILE A 226 -22.61 5.95 -0.95
N GLN A 227 -23.66 6.72 -0.63
CA GLN A 227 -24.65 6.31 0.37
C GLN A 227 -25.42 5.07 -0.07
N ARG A 228 -25.76 4.95 -1.36
CA ARG A 228 -26.43 3.78 -1.93
C ARG A 228 -25.55 2.53 -1.86
N ALA A 229 -24.23 2.67 -2.06
CA ALA A 229 -23.24 1.60 -2.03
C ALA A 229 -22.49 1.49 -0.69
N ALA A 230 -22.97 2.13 0.39
CA ALA A 230 -22.22 2.38 1.65
C ALA A 230 -21.51 1.15 2.24
N GLY A 231 -22.08 -0.06 2.08
CA GLY A 231 -21.47 -1.30 2.57
C GLY A 231 -20.23 -1.76 1.81
N ARG A 232 -19.91 -1.14 0.66
CA ARG A 232 -18.86 -1.56 -0.27
C ARG A 232 -17.88 -0.44 -0.64
N ILE A 233 -18.06 0.73 -0.06
CA ILE A 233 -17.14 1.86 -0.28
C ILE A 233 -15.86 1.65 0.53
N SER A 234 -14.75 1.95 -0.09
CA SER A 234 -13.42 1.99 0.51
C SER A 234 -12.70 3.28 0.11
N PHE A 235 -11.79 3.71 0.95
CA PHE A 235 -10.87 4.82 0.64
C PHE A 235 -9.42 4.37 0.76
N ASP A 236 -8.56 5.08 0.07
CA ASP A 236 -7.11 4.89 -0.02
C ASP A 236 -6.41 6.26 0.00
N ALA A 237 -6.54 7.03 -1.10
CA ALA A 237 -5.78 8.25 -1.32
C ALA A 237 -5.92 9.30 -0.20
N PRO A 238 -7.08 9.55 0.41
CA PRO A 238 -7.23 10.58 1.44
C PRO A 238 -6.80 10.12 2.84
N VAL A 239 -6.37 8.86 3.05
CA VAL A 239 -6.13 8.31 4.39
C VAL A 239 -4.64 8.21 4.68
N HIS A 240 -4.14 9.16 5.46
CA HIS A 240 -2.74 9.25 5.93
C HIS A 240 -2.63 9.06 7.46
N ALA A 241 -3.75 9.18 8.18
CA ALA A 241 -3.87 8.95 9.62
C ALA A 241 -5.32 8.59 9.98
N VAL A 242 -5.54 8.08 11.18
CA VAL A 242 -6.90 7.78 11.69
C VAL A 242 -7.80 9.01 11.69
N ALA A 243 -7.24 10.19 11.92
CA ALA A 243 -8.01 11.45 11.93
C ALA A 243 -8.68 11.76 10.58
N ASP A 244 -8.10 11.30 9.47
CA ASP A 244 -8.65 11.56 8.13
C ASP A 244 -9.98 10.83 7.92
N LEU A 245 -10.18 9.69 8.58
CA LEU A 245 -11.42 8.92 8.51
C LEU A 245 -12.64 9.71 9.00
N ALA A 246 -12.42 10.68 9.89
CA ALA A 246 -13.51 11.52 10.41
C ALA A 246 -14.08 12.51 9.37
N ALA A 247 -13.32 12.82 8.32
CA ALA A 247 -13.73 13.69 7.23
C ALA A 247 -14.41 12.92 6.07
N LEU A 248 -14.39 11.60 6.11
CA LEU A 248 -14.93 10.71 5.08
C LEU A 248 -16.31 10.17 5.46
N PRO A 249 -17.15 9.79 4.49
CA PRO A 249 -18.34 9.01 4.76
C PRO A 249 -18.00 7.72 5.53
N PRO A 250 -18.93 7.22 6.38
CA PRO A 250 -18.71 5.97 7.11
C PRO A 250 -18.38 4.80 6.15
N ILE A 251 -17.31 4.07 6.44
CA ILE A 251 -16.82 2.96 5.62
C ILE A 251 -16.92 1.61 6.34
N ARG A 252 -16.93 0.55 5.56
CA ARG A 252 -16.81 -0.85 6.01
C ARG A 252 -15.50 -1.48 5.55
N HIS A 253 -14.83 -0.88 4.58
CA HIS A 253 -13.58 -1.36 4.00
C HIS A 253 -12.56 -0.23 3.95
N LEU A 254 -11.30 -0.54 4.18
CA LEU A 254 -10.18 0.39 4.05
C LEU A 254 -9.05 -0.27 3.27
N ASN A 255 -8.55 0.43 2.24
CA ASN A 255 -7.30 0.05 1.59
C ASN A 255 -6.13 0.58 2.42
N VAL A 256 -5.33 -0.33 2.98
CA VAL A 256 -4.17 0.01 3.81
C VAL A 256 -2.93 0.04 2.93
N LYS A 257 -2.43 1.23 2.63
CA LYS A 257 -1.14 1.45 1.97
C LYS A 257 -0.12 1.94 2.98
N PRO A 258 0.79 1.08 3.48
CA PRO A 258 1.70 1.45 4.58
C PRO A 258 2.48 2.72 4.33
N SER A 259 2.94 2.93 3.09
CA SER A 259 3.71 4.13 2.71
C SER A 259 2.94 5.45 2.85
N ARG A 260 1.59 5.44 2.79
CA ARG A 260 0.78 6.66 2.97
C ARG A 260 0.77 7.17 4.40
N PHE A 261 0.96 6.29 5.37
CA PHE A 261 0.99 6.69 6.78
C PHE A 261 2.30 7.39 7.16
N GLY A 262 3.35 7.21 6.40
CA GLY A 262 4.66 7.82 6.63
C GLY A 262 5.38 7.28 7.85
N THR A 263 4.71 7.03 8.97
CA THR A 263 5.30 6.49 10.19
C THR A 263 4.72 5.13 10.58
N VAL A 264 5.53 4.31 11.25
CA VAL A 264 5.06 3.03 11.83
C VAL A 264 3.98 3.27 12.87
N GLU A 265 4.08 4.34 13.65
CA GLU A 265 3.07 4.73 14.65
C GLU A 265 1.70 4.94 14.02
N ARG A 266 1.59 5.81 12.99
CA ARG A 266 0.31 6.09 12.31
C ARG A 266 -0.30 4.84 11.66
N LEU A 267 0.55 3.97 11.07
CA LEU A 267 0.09 2.69 10.56
C LEU A 267 -0.49 1.82 11.68
N CYS A 268 0.21 1.68 12.82
CA CYS A 268 -0.25 0.91 13.98
C CYS A 268 -1.58 1.46 14.53
N GLU A 269 -1.70 2.77 14.66
CA GLU A 269 -2.96 3.43 15.09
C GLU A 269 -4.12 3.11 14.14
N CYS A 270 -3.86 3.13 12.83
CA CYS A 270 -4.87 2.80 11.82
C CYS A 270 -5.30 1.33 11.92
N LEU A 271 -4.35 0.40 12.05
CA LEU A 271 -4.63 -1.03 12.21
C LEU A 271 -5.45 -1.28 13.49
N ASP A 272 -5.04 -0.70 14.62
CA ASP A 272 -5.77 -0.81 15.90
C ASP A 272 -7.18 -0.22 15.81
N HIS A 273 -7.33 0.91 15.12
CA HIS A 273 -8.63 1.54 14.88
C HIS A 273 -9.54 0.61 14.08
N CYS A 274 -9.08 0.13 12.93
CA CYS A 274 -9.86 -0.74 12.06
C CYS A 274 -10.28 -2.03 12.78
N LEU A 275 -9.36 -2.65 13.53
CA LEU A 275 -9.66 -3.86 14.31
C LEU A 275 -10.72 -3.60 15.39
N ARG A 276 -10.68 -2.46 16.06
CA ARG A 276 -11.63 -2.08 17.11
C ARG A 276 -13.01 -1.75 16.55
N GLU A 277 -13.07 -1.04 15.44
CA GLU A 277 -14.31 -0.58 14.81
C GLU A 277 -14.93 -1.64 13.85
N GLY A 278 -14.24 -2.78 13.64
CA GLY A 278 -14.70 -3.82 12.73
C GLY A 278 -14.69 -3.39 11.26
N ILE A 279 -13.75 -2.52 10.88
CA ILE A 279 -13.51 -2.12 9.50
C ILE A 279 -12.65 -3.21 8.85
N SER A 280 -13.15 -3.82 7.77
CA SER A 280 -12.39 -4.79 6.99
C SER A 280 -11.27 -4.10 6.24
N MET A 281 -10.06 -4.65 6.33
CA MET A 281 -8.89 -4.10 5.67
C MET A 281 -8.47 -4.97 4.48
N TYR A 282 -7.79 -4.35 3.52
CA TYR A 282 -7.05 -5.03 2.46
C TYR A 282 -5.83 -4.20 2.08
N ALA A 283 -4.80 -4.88 1.57
CA ALA A 283 -3.56 -4.22 1.18
C ALA A 283 -3.73 -3.43 -0.11
N GLY A 284 -3.02 -2.29 -0.18
CA GLY A 284 -2.66 -1.63 -1.41
C GLY A 284 -1.18 -1.31 -1.47
N GLY A 285 -0.65 -1.22 -2.69
CA GLY A 285 0.73 -0.85 -2.96
C GLY A 285 0.85 0.47 -3.72
N GLN A 286 2.10 0.92 -3.86
CA GLN A 286 2.51 2.08 -4.67
C GLN A 286 3.50 1.65 -5.77
N TYR A 287 3.26 0.48 -6.37
CA TYR A 287 4.15 -0.10 -7.38
C TYR A 287 5.57 -0.28 -6.85
N GLU A 288 5.71 -0.97 -5.72
CA GLU A 288 7.00 -1.30 -5.10
C GLU A 288 7.82 -2.20 -6.02
N LEU A 289 9.10 -1.87 -6.18
CA LEU A 289 10.05 -2.65 -6.98
C LEU A 289 10.93 -3.57 -6.12
N GLY A 290 10.89 -3.41 -4.81
CA GLY A 290 11.77 -4.11 -3.89
C GLY A 290 11.08 -4.61 -2.63
N VAL A 291 11.71 -4.35 -1.48
CA VAL A 291 11.29 -4.86 -0.17
C VAL A 291 9.91 -4.38 0.25
N GLY A 292 9.47 -3.21 -0.20
CA GLY A 292 8.16 -2.68 0.13
C GLY A 292 7.01 -3.64 -0.19
N ARG A 293 7.09 -4.36 -1.32
CA ARG A 293 6.10 -5.39 -1.67
C ARG A 293 6.05 -6.53 -0.65
N ALA A 294 7.21 -7.00 -0.21
CA ALA A 294 7.29 -8.06 0.80
C ALA A 294 6.74 -7.58 2.16
N GLN A 295 7.00 -6.33 2.53
CA GLN A 295 6.46 -5.73 3.76
C GLN A 295 4.93 -5.62 3.72
N ILE A 296 4.35 -5.23 2.58
CA ILE A 296 2.89 -5.20 2.39
C ILE A 296 2.31 -6.62 2.52
N GLN A 297 2.91 -7.61 1.89
CA GLN A 297 2.48 -9.01 1.98
C GLN A 297 2.53 -9.54 3.42
N ALA A 298 3.58 -9.22 4.16
CA ALA A 298 3.72 -9.59 5.56
C ALA A 298 2.64 -8.95 6.45
N LEU A 299 2.38 -7.64 6.24
CA LEU A 299 1.29 -6.94 6.95
C LEU A 299 -0.07 -7.53 6.61
N ALA A 300 -0.34 -7.82 5.33
CA ALA A 300 -1.58 -8.49 4.92
C ALA A 300 -1.73 -9.85 5.59
N SER A 301 -0.67 -10.65 5.64
CA SER A 301 -0.62 -11.96 6.28
C SER A 301 -0.97 -11.91 7.77
N LEU A 302 -0.57 -10.86 8.47
CA LEU A 302 -0.79 -10.68 9.90
C LEU A 302 -2.16 -10.09 10.25
N PHE A 303 -2.70 -9.19 9.43
CA PHE A 303 -3.82 -8.35 9.83
C PHE A 303 -5.07 -8.51 8.97
N TYR A 304 -4.94 -8.84 7.67
CA TYR A 304 -6.06 -8.93 6.72
C TYR A 304 -5.82 -9.94 5.59
N PRO A 305 -5.46 -11.21 5.91
CA PRO A 305 -5.04 -12.20 4.92
C PRO A 305 -6.12 -12.55 3.89
N ASP A 306 -7.40 -12.44 4.27
CA ASP A 306 -8.56 -12.81 3.44
C ASP A 306 -9.10 -11.66 2.58
N GLY A 307 -8.55 -10.45 2.73
CA GLY A 307 -8.92 -9.28 1.93
C GLY A 307 -8.55 -9.44 0.45
N PRO A 308 -9.18 -8.68 -0.46
CA PRO A 308 -8.75 -8.61 -1.85
C PRO A 308 -7.47 -7.76 -1.97
N ASN A 309 -6.37 -8.30 -1.44
CA ASN A 309 -5.12 -7.57 -1.26
C ASN A 309 -4.45 -7.26 -2.61
N ASP A 310 -4.27 -5.99 -2.93
CA ASP A 310 -3.52 -5.52 -4.10
C ASP A 310 -2.01 -5.58 -3.82
N CYS A 311 -1.54 -6.80 -3.63
CA CYS A 311 -0.13 -7.10 -3.33
C CYS A 311 0.37 -8.35 -4.05
N ALA A 312 -0.16 -8.63 -5.23
CA ALA A 312 0.32 -9.69 -6.09
C ALA A 312 1.86 -9.64 -6.25
N PRO A 313 2.56 -10.76 -6.44
CA PRO A 313 3.99 -10.76 -6.74
C PRO A 313 4.32 -9.82 -7.90
N GLY A 314 5.49 -9.15 -7.84
CA GLY A 314 5.87 -8.11 -8.80
C GLY A 314 5.83 -8.55 -10.28
N ALA A 315 5.98 -9.84 -10.55
CA ALA A 315 5.87 -10.39 -11.90
C ALA A 315 4.47 -10.23 -12.54
N TYR A 316 3.43 -10.01 -11.74
CA TYR A 316 2.09 -9.68 -12.23
C TYR A 316 1.97 -8.27 -12.81
N ASN A 317 2.96 -7.41 -12.59
CA ASN A 317 3.03 -6.07 -13.20
C ASN A 317 3.58 -6.09 -14.63
N ALA A 318 3.93 -7.27 -15.17
CA ALA A 318 4.39 -7.40 -16.55
C ALA A 318 3.31 -6.91 -17.54
N PRO A 319 3.69 -6.29 -18.67
CA PRO A 319 2.75 -5.78 -19.66
C PRO A 319 1.91 -6.88 -20.33
N GLU A 320 2.36 -8.11 -20.23
CA GLU A 320 1.68 -9.29 -20.74
C GLU A 320 1.60 -10.38 -19.66
N PRO A 321 0.43 -11.04 -19.48
CA PRO A 321 0.31 -12.16 -18.58
C PRO A 321 1.26 -13.30 -18.96
N THR A 322 1.95 -13.85 -17.98
CA THR A 322 2.85 -15.00 -18.16
C THR A 322 2.41 -16.17 -17.29
N ALA A 323 2.63 -17.39 -17.77
CA ALA A 323 2.30 -18.61 -17.02
C ALA A 323 3.36 -18.90 -15.94
N GLY A 324 2.97 -19.68 -14.91
CA GLY A 324 3.88 -20.18 -13.88
C GLY A 324 4.16 -19.21 -12.73
N LEU A 325 3.39 -18.10 -12.62
CA LEU A 325 3.46 -17.20 -11.47
C LEU A 325 2.78 -17.83 -10.23
N PRO A 326 3.19 -17.45 -9.00
CA PRO A 326 2.52 -17.89 -7.79
C PRO A 326 1.03 -17.51 -7.79
N VAL A 327 0.17 -18.43 -7.42
CA VAL A 327 -1.30 -18.21 -7.37
C VAL A 327 -1.77 -17.74 -5.98
N SER A 328 -2.93 -17.10 -5.94
CA SER A 328 -3.62 -16.73 -4.70
C SER A 328 -4.29 -17.98 -4.07
N PRO A 329 -4.21 -18.19 -2.75
CA PRO A 329 -3.50 -17.36 -1.78
C PRO A 329 -1.97 -17.59 -1.79
N LEU A 330 -1.20 -16.51 -1.60
CA LEU A 330 0.25 -16.56 -1.55
C LEU A 330 0.70 -17.19 -0.23
N ALA A 331 1.54 -18.23 -0.33
CA ALA A 331 2.04 -18.93 0.86
C ALA A 331 2.98 -18.03 1.70
N GLU A 332 2.96 -18.24 3.01
CA GLU A 332 3.72 -17.48 4.02
C GLU A 332 5.21 -17.25 3.69
N PRO A 333 6.00 -18.19 3.16
CA PRO A 333 7.43 -17.97 2.95
C PRO A 333 7.81 -16.96 1.88
N ALA A 334 6.88 -16.46 1.08
CA ALA A 334 7.19 -15.64 -0.10
C ALA A 334 7.92 -14.32 0.20
N TRP A 335 7.86 -13.83 1.44
CA TRP A 335 8.49 -12.56 1.87
C TRP A 335 9.56 -12.72 2.95
N ARG A 336 9.68 -13.86 3.63
CA ARG A 336 10.51 -14.05 4.82
C ARG A 336 12.00 -13.75 4.63
N ASP A 337 12.54 -14.06 3.46
CA ASP A 337 13.95 -13.79 3.17
C ASP A 337 14.24 -12.31 2.90
N LEU A 338 13.19 -11.51 2.64
CA LEU A 338 13.32 -10.11 2.25
C LEU A 338 13.14 -9.14 3.44
N THR A 339 12.30 -9.49 4.40
CA THR A 339 11.97 -8.64 5.56
C THR A 339 11.70 -9.45 6.82
N ALA A 340 11.88 -8.82 7.99
CA ALA A 340 11.49 -9.37 9.29
C ALA A 340 10.05 -8.98 9.72
N PHE A 341 9.33 -8.28 8.84
CA PHE A 341 7.92 -7.90 9.08
C PHE A 341 7.05 -9.13 9.30
#